data_ba97ea29e96cd18e7e031e250150bb17
#
_entry.id   ba97ea29e96cd18e7e031e250150bb17
#
_cell.length_a   1.000
_cell.length_b   1.000
_cell.length_c   1.000
_cell.angle_alpha   90.00
_cell.angle_beta   90.00
_cell.angle_gamma   90.00
#
_symmetry.space_group_name_H-M   'P 1'
#
loop_
_entity.id
_entity.type
_entity.pdbx_description
1 polymer ?
#
loop_
_entity_poly.entity_id
_entity_poly.type
_entity_poly.pdbx_seq_one_letter_code
_entity_poly.pdbx_strand_id
1 'polypeptide(L)'
;MNDNKDYQELNDMRDQLAKLKDMLNSERMITERVMRRTMSEKANKLMRRSIALIVLALIFSPYMIWAMHFLGFNIIFGYIGAAFLLIAAFYEWQTCKGLRDEYFSRYTIVEIAETMIRYKRMNIQWLYFSIPFLVIWLGGMGYEIWKTGEIALVCGAVVGLIIGLAFGISNLVKSIRTANEIINATRDLKREE
;
A
#
# COMPACT_ATOMS: atom_id res chain seq x y z
N MET A 1 -41.71 51.24 -22.98
CA MET A 1 -40.53 51.85 -22.33
C MET A 1 -39.91 50.90 -21.31
N ASN A 2 -40.22 49.58 -21.32
CA ASN A 2 -39.66 48.57 -20.41
C ASN A 2 -38.58 47.67 -21.05
N ASP A 3 -38.52 47.58 -22.37
CA ASP A 3 -37.61 46.65 -23.07
C ASP A 3 -36.10 46.89 -22.73
N ASN A 4 -35.68 48.11 -22.51
CA ASN A 4 -34.28 48.41 -22.24
C ASN A 4 -33.84 47.99 -20.82
N LYS A 5 -34.74 47.91 -19.85
CA LYS A 5 -34.43 47.42 -18.49
C LYS A 5 -34.31 45.92 -18.49
N ASP A 6 -35.18 45.22 -19.21
CA ASP A 6 -35.16 43.75 -19.30
C ASP A 6 -33.90 43.25 -20.00
N TYR A 7 -33.39 43.96 -21.01
CA TYR A 7 -32.11 43.65 -21.66
C TYR A 7 -30.90 43.91 -20.75
N GLN A 8 -30.93 44.91 -19.90
CA GLN A 8 -29.86 45.19 -18.94
C GLN A 8 -29.84 44.17 -17.83
N GLU A 9 -31.00 43.77 -17.27
CA GLU A 9 -31.10 42.71 -16.26
C GLU A 9 -30.66 41.33 -16.80
N LEU A 10 -30.95 41.04 -18.06
CA LEU A 10 -30.48 39.81 -18.73
C LEU A 10 -28.95 39.79 -18.93
N ASN A 11 -28.34 40.91 -19.28
CA ASN A 11 -26.89 41.02 -19.40
C ASN A 11 -26.20 40.94 -18.05
N ASP A 12 -26.73 41.58 -17.01
CA ASP A 12 -26.20 41.48 -15.65
C ASP A 12 -26.27 40.08 -15.10
N MET A 13 -27.37 39.35 -15.36
CA MET A 13 -27.49 37.94 -15.00
C MET A 13 -26.51 37.05 -15.77
N ARG A 14 -26.26 37.31 -17.05
CA ARG A 14 -25.24 36.61 -17.84
C ARG A 14 -23.83 36.81 -17.29
N ASP A 15 -23.48 38.02 -16.92
CA ASP A 15 -22.17 38.36 -16.35
C ASP A 15 -21.99 37.77 -14.97
N GLN A 16 -23.05 37.70 -14.16
CA GLN A 16 -23.03 37.02 -12.86
C GLN A 16 -22.86 35.51 -13.03
N LEU A 17 -23.57 34.89 -13.99
CA LEU A 17 -23.41 33.46 -14.31
C LEU A 17 -22.01 33.15 -14.85
N ALA A 18 -21.44 34.00 -15.69
CA ALA A 18 -20.07 33.83 -16.16
C ALA A 18 -19.03 33.91 -15.02
N LYS A 19 -19.18 34.87 -14.10
CA LYS A 19 -18.32 34.99 -12.91
C LYS A 19 -18.46 33.78 -11.96
N LEU A 20 -19.70 33.32 -11.73
CA LEU A 20 -19.96 32.12 -10.93
C LEU A 20 -19.31 30.88 -11.55
N LYS A 21 -19.43 30.72 -12.86
CA LYS A 21 -18.82 29.63 -13.61
C LYS A 21 -17.30 29.67 -13.53
N ASP A 22 -16.68 30.82 -13.63
CA ASP A 22 -15.22 30.99 -13.50
C ASP A 22 -14.74 30.72 -12.07
N MET A 23 -15.49 31.17 -11.05
CA MET A 23 -15.19 30.84 -9.65
C MET A 23 -15.29 29.34 -9.38
N LEU A 24 -16.37 28.68 -9.83
CA LEU A 24 -16.54 27.23 -9.72
C LEU A 24 -15.41 26.46 -10.43
N ASN A 25 -15.02 26.89 -11.63
CA ASN A 25 -13.92 26.26 -12.35
C ASN A 25 -12.56 26.45 -11.63
N SER A 26 -12.33 27.61 -11.04
CA SER A 26 -11.09 27.88 -10.28
C SER A 26 -11.04 27.08 -8.99
N GLU A 27 -12.13 26.98 -8.23
CA GLU A 27 -12.22 26.14 -7.02
C GLU A 27 -12.03 24.66 -7.36
N ARG A 28 -12.65 24.19 -8.46
CA ARG A 28 -12.49 22.82 -8.94
C ARG A 28 -11.04 22.50 -9.28
N MET A 29 -10.34 23.39 -9.99
CA MET A 29 -8.92 23.19 -10.31
C MET A 29 -8.01 23.20 -9.08
N ILE A 30 -8.32 24.04 -8.08
CA ILE A 30 -7.56 24.09 -6.82
C ILE A 30 -7.77 22.78 -6.04
N THR A 31 -9.00 22.33 -5.91
CA THR A 31 -9.36 21.09 -5.22
C THR A 31 -8.70 19.88 -5.88
N GLU A 32 -8.73 19.81 -7.22
CA GLU A 32 -8.07 18.74 -7.97
C GLU A 32 -6.55 18.71 -7.75
N ARG A 33 -5.88 19.86 -7.74
CA ARG A 33 -4.43 19.96 -7.47
C ARG A 33 -4.07 19.54 -6.05
N VAL A 34 -4.83 19.98 -5.05
CA VAL A 34 -4.62 19.61 -3.65
C VAL A 34 -4.81 18.09 -3.47
N MET A 35 -5.83 17.55 -4.11
CA MET A 35 -6.13 16.13 -4.03
C MET A 35 -5.07 15.28 -4.71
N ARG A 36 -4.61 15.64 -5.91
CA ARG A 36 -3.48 14.98 -6.59
C ARG A 36 -2.23 14.99 -5.72
N ARG A 37 -1.91 16.12 -5.10
CA ARG A 37 -0.74 16.23 -4.21
C ARG A 37 -0.87 15.30 -3.02
N THR A 38 -2.03 15.27 -2.37
CA THR A 38 -2.31 14.40 -1.22
C THR A 38 -2.23 12.92 -1.61
N MET A 39 -2.76 12.55 -2.79
CA MET A 39 -2.68 11.18 -3.31
C MET A 39 -1.24 10.78 -3.60
N SER A 40 -0.44 11.64 -4.23
CA SER A 40 0.99 11.40 -4.49
C SER A 40 1.78 11.24 -3.19
N GLU A 41 1.55 12.07 -2.19
CA GLU A 41 2.21 11.96 -0.88
C GLU A 41 1.87 10.63 -0.19
N LYS A 42 0.59 10.20 -0.25
CA LYS A 42 0.16 8.91 0.31
C LYS A 42 0.77 7.73 -0.44
N ALA A 43 0.83 7.79 -1.78
CA ALA A 43 1.45 6.77 -2.61
C ALA A 43 2.97 6.67 -2.35
N ASN A 44 3.65 7.80 -2.23
CA ASN A 44 5.07 7.86 -1.93
C ASN A 44 5.39 7.28 -0.53
N LYS A 45 4.50 7.49 0.44
CA LYS A 45 4.59 6.88 1.77
C LYS A 45 4.44 5.35 1.71
N LEU A 46 3.52 4.84 0.87
CA LEU A 46 3.39 3.41 0.61
C LEU A 46 4.66 2.86 -0.03
N MET A 47 5.18 3.50 -1.07
CA MET A 47 6.39 3.08 -1.78
C MET A 47 7.61 3.03 -0.86
N ARG A 48 7.84 4.05 -0.03
CA ARG A 48 8.94 4.04 0.96
C ARG A 48 8.85 2.87 1.93
N ARG A 49 7.63 2.52 2.36
CA ARG A 49 7.39 1.36 3.21
C ARG A 49 7.73 0.05 2.52
N SER A 50 7.28 -0.12 1.29
CA SER A 50 7.57 -1.31 0.51
C SER A 50 9.06 -1.47 0.23
N ILE A 51 9.76 -0.38 -0.10
CA ILE A 51 11.22 -0.39 -0.24
C ILE A 51 11.89 -0.82 1.07
N ALA A 52 11.44 -0.31 2.21
CA ALA A 52 11.98 -0.72 3.51
C ALA A 52 11.77 -2.21 3.79
N LEU A 53 10.60 -2.78 3.42
CA LEU A 53 10.33 -4.21 3.55
C LEU A 53 11.22 -5.06 2.62
N ILE A 54 11.45 -4.61 1.38
CA ILE A 54 12.34 -5.28 0.42
C ILE A 54 13.77 -5.32 0.97
N VAL A 55 14.29 -4.18 1.45
CA VAL A 55 15.63 -4.10 2.04
C VAL A 55 15.74 -5.01 3.28
N LEU A 56 14.71 -4.99 4.13
CA LEU A 56 14.65 -5.86 5.30
C LEU A 56 14.70 -7.34 4.90
N ALA A 57 13.91 -7.76 3.91
CA ALA A 57 13.88 -9.13 3.42
C ALA A 57 15.23 -9.57 2.84
N LEU A 58 15.93 -8.68 2.12
CA LEU A 58 17.25 -8.95 1.58
C LEU A 58 18.31 -9.15 2.67
N ILE A 59 18.24 -8.37 3.77
CA ILE A 59 19.15 -8.51 4.90
C ILE A 59 18.82 -9.77 5.72
N PHE A 60 17.54 -10.05 5.94
CA PHE A 60 17.12 -11.20 6.74
C PHE A 60 17.28 -12.54 6.01
N SER A 61 17.30 -12.56 4.68
CA SER A 61 17.47 -13.80 3.91
C SER A 61 18.79 -14.52 4.23
N PRO A 62 20.00 -13.91 4.12
CA PRO A 62 21.23 -14.58 4.51
C PRO A 62 21.33 -14.81 6.04
N TYR A 63 20.77 -13.90 6.84
CA TYR A 63 20.74 -14.04 8.29
C TYR A 63 19.98 -15.30 8.72
N MET A 64 18.87 -15.64 8.06
CA MET A 64 18.09 -16.87 8.34
C MET A 64 18.93 -18.12 8.14
N ILE A 65 19.71 -18.21 7.07
CA ILE A 65 20.55 -19.38 6.77
C ILE A 65 21.65 -19.49 7.84
N TRP A 66 22.30 -18.36 8.15
CA TRP A 66 23.34 -18.31 9.16
C TRP A 66 22.82 -18.70 10.55
N ALA A 67 21.67 -18.17 10.95
CA ALA A 67 21.05 -18.46 12.25
C ALA A 67 20.68 -19.93 12.39
N MET A 68 20.12 -20.58 11.34
CA MET A 68 19.80 -22.01 11.36
C MET A 68 21.06 -22.86 11.54
N HIS A 69 22.14 -22.51 10.84
CA HIS A 69 23.42 -23.22 10.99
C HIS A 69 24.01 -23.04 12.40
N PHE A 70 23.95 -21.84 12.95
CA PHE A 70 24.46 -21.53 14.28
C PHE A 70 23.69 -22.23 15.41
N LEU A 71 22.38 -22.33 15.27
CA LEU A 71 21.50 -23.00 16.25
C LEU A 71 21.48 -24.53 16.11
N GLY A 72 22.16 -25.10 15.12
CA GLY A 72 22.17 -26.56 14.89
C GLY A 72 20.86 -27.13 14.36
N PHE A 73 19.96 -26.28 13.84
CA PHE A 73 18.72 -26.70 13.19
C PHE A 73 18.97 -27.21 11.77
N ASN A 74 17.97 -27.95 11.25
CA ASN A 74 18.04 -28.42 9.88
C ASN A 74 18.12 -27.21 8.91
N ILE A 75 19.23 -27.08 8.21
CA ILE A 75 19.57 -25.98 7.32
C ILE A 75 18.56 -25.82 6.16
N ILE A 76 17.82 -26.89 5.84
CA ILE A 76 16.76 -26.89 4.81
C ILE A 76 15.68 -25.85 5.14
N PHE A 77 15.28 -25.73 6.42
CA PHE A 77 14.30 -24.71 6.84
C PHE A 77 14.84 -23.29 6.64
N GLY A 78 16.14 -23.08 6.80
CA GLY A 78 16.80 -21.82 6.52
C GLY A 78 16.73 -21.44 5.04
N TYR A 79 17.04 -22.38 4.15
CA TYR A 79 16.96 -22.16 2.71
C TYR A 79 15.51 -21.92 2.23
N ILE A 80 14.54 -22.70 2.72
CA ILE A 80 13.13 -22.50 2.39
C ILE A 80 12.64 -21.13 2.85
N GLY A 81 12.97 -20.73 4.08
CA GLY A 81 12.62 -19.39 4.60
C GLY A 81 13.27 -18.26 3.83
N ALA A 82 14.57 -18.40 3.51
CA ALA A 82 15.30 -17.41 2.71
C ALA A 82 14.73 -17.28 1.29
N ALA A 83 14.43 -18.41 0.63
CA ALA A 83 13.80 -18.39 -0.68
C ALA A 83 12.43 -17.72 -0.65
N PHE A 84 11.63 -17.99 0.37
CA PHE A 84 10.34 -17.33 0.54
C PHE A 84 10.47 -15.82 0.74
N LEU A 85 11.43 -15.35 1.54
CA LEU A 85 11.70 -13.92 1.71
C LEU A 85 12.11 -13.24 0.41
N LEU A 86 12.92 -13.91 -0.42
CA LEU A 86 13.32 -13.39 -1.74
C LEU A 86 12.12 -13.32 -2.70
N ILE A 87 11.27 -14.34 -2.72
CA ILE A 87 10.04 -14.34 -3.52
C ILE A 87 9.10 -13.22 -3.05
N ALA A 88 8.95 -13.04 -1.73
CA ALA A 88 8.17 -11.95 -1.15
C ALA A 88 8.71 -10.57 -1.55
N ALA A 89 10.02 -10.38 -1.49
CA ALA A 89 10.68 -9.14 -1.90
C ALA A 89 10.47 -8.85 -3.40
N PHE A 90 10.59 -9.87 -4.24
CA PHE A 90 10.35 -9.75 -5.69
C PHE A 90 8.89 -9.40 -6.00
N TYR A 91 7.95 -10.05 -5.32
CA TYR A 91 6.52 -9.77 -5.48
C TYR A 91 6.17 -8.33 -5.03
N GLU A 92 6.69 -7.90 -3.89
CA GLU A 92 6.52 -6.53 -3.40
C GLU A 92 7.12 -5.52 -4.37
N TRP A 93 8.29 -5.79 -4.94
CA TRP A 93 8.90 -4.95 -5.95
C TRP A 93 8.03 -4.83 -7.22
N GLN A 94 7.46 -5.94 -7.71
CA GLN A 94 6.51 -5.91 -8.85
C GLN A 94 5.26 -5.09 -8.53
N THR A 95 4.74 -5.23 -7.31
CA THR A 95 3.54 -4.52 -6.85
C THR A 95 3.80 -3.01 -6.78
N CYS A 96 5.02 -2.60 -6.41
CA CYS A 96 5.41 -1.19 -6.29
C CYS A 96 5.78 -0.52 -7.61
N LYS A 97 6.05 -1.27 -8.67
CA LYS A 97 6.39 -0.68 -9.99
C LYS A 97 5.36 0.33 -10.49
N GLY A 98 4.06 0.12 -10.19
CA GLY A 98 2.97 1.01 -10.59
C GLY A 98 2.79 2.26 -9.73
N LEU A 99 3.49 2.34 -8.57
CA LEU A 99 3.36 3.45 -7.61
C LEU A 99 4.46 4.49 -7.73
N ARG A 100 5.32 4.43 -8.74
CA ARG A 100 6.46 5.34 -8.88
C ARG A 100 6.00 6.77 -9.17
N ASP A 101 6.55 7.76 -8.47
CA ASP A 101 6.18 9.18 -8.49
C ASP A 101 6.09 9.80 -9.90
N GLU A 102 6.93 9.33 -10.82
CA GLU A 102 6.95 9.75 -12.22
C GLU A 102 5.65 9.45 -12.98
N TYR A 103 4.91 8.42 -12.54
CA TYR A 103 3.65 8.02 -13.13
C TYR A 103 2.48 8.83 -12.55
N PHE A 104 2.51 9.14 -11.23
CA PHE A 104 1.43 9.87 -10.56
C PHE A 104 1.25 11.32 -11.06
N SER A 105 2.32 11.97 -11.51
CA SER A 105 2.26 13.33 -12.05
C SER A 105 1.66 13.41 -13.47
N ARG A 106 1.64 12.28 -14.19
CA ARG A 106 1.17 12.20 -15.59
C ARG A 106 -0.19 11.53 -15.75
N TYR A 107 -0.65 10.76 -14.78
CA TYR A 107 -1.89 10.00 -14.87
C TYR A 107 -3.12 10.84 -14.54
N THR A 108 -4.23 10.50 -15.19
CA THR A 108 -5.57 10.97 -14.83
C THR A 108 -5.98 10.38 -13.46
N ILE A 109 -6.90 11.04 -12.78
CA ILE A 109 -7.41 10.60 -11.47
C ILE A 109 -7.96 9.17 -11.54
N VAL A 110 -8.58 8.81 -12.68
CA VAL A 110 -9.13 7.46 -12.93
C VAL A 110 -8.04 6.41 -13.00
N GLU A 111 -6.92 6.66 -13.68
CA GLU A 111 -5.78 5.75 -13.80
C GLU A 111 -5.08 5.53 -12.44
N ILE A 112 -5.04 6.57 -11.60
CA ILE A 112 -4.54 6.47 -10.23
C ILE A 112 -5.42 5.50 -9.42
N ALA A 113 -6.74 5.60 -9.52
CA ALA A 113 -7.66 4.70 -8.84
C ALA A 113 -7.52 3.25 -9.30
N GLU A 114 -7.42 3.01 -10.61
CA GLU A 114 -7.20 1.66 -11.16
C GLU A 114 -5.89 1.05 -10.66
N THR A 115 -4.82 1.83 -10.62
CA THR A 115 -3.53 1.40 -10.08
C THR A 115 -3.64 1.01 -8.60
N MET A 116 -4.38 1.77 -7.80
CA MET A 116 -4.61 1.46 -6.39
C MET A 116 -5.49 0.22 -6.18
N ILE A 117 -6.50 0.02 -7.02
CA ILE A 117 -7.34 -1.20 -7.00
C ILE A 117 -6.47 -2.42 -7.34
N ARG A 118 -5.62 -2.31 -8.35
CA ARG A 118 -4.67 -3.37 -8.73
C ARG A 118 -3.68 -3.68 -7.60
N TYR A 119 -3.09 -2.65 -7.00
CA TYR A 119 -2.20 -2.79 -5.84
C TYR A 119 -2.88 -3.54 -4.69
N LYS A 120 -4.09 -3.13 -4.31
CA LYS A 120 -4.87 -3.80 -3.27
C LYS A 120 -5.16 -5.26 -3.61
N ARG A 121 -5.56 -5.56 -4.85
CA ARG A 121 -5.85 -6.92 -5.31
C ARG A 121 -4.62 -7.81 -5.23
N MET A 122 -3.48 -7.35 -5.72
CA MET A 122 -2.22 -8.09 -5.66
C MET A 122 -1.81 -8.37 -4.22
N ASN A 123 -1.94 -7.38 -3.33
CA ASN A 123 -1.60 -7.55 -1.92
C ASN A 123 -2.48 -8.59 -1.21
N ILE A 124 -3.78 -8.62 -1.52
CA ILE A 124 -4.72 -9.63 -0.99
C ILE A 124 -4.41 -11.01 -1.56
N GLN A 125 -4.12 -11.14 -2.84
CA GLN A 125 -3.74 -12.42 -3.47
C GLN A 125 -2.47 -12.99 -2.86
N TRP A 126 -1.46 -12.13 -2.61
CA TRP A 126 -0.25 -12.54 -1.94
C TRP A 126 -0.51 -13.08 -0.52
N LEU A 127 -1.44 -12.46 0.20
CA LEU A 127 -1.80 -12.90 1.54
C LEU A 127 -2.39 -14.32 1.56
N TYR A 128 -3.25 -14.64 0.58
CA TYR A 128 -3.81 -15.99 0.44
C TYR A 128 -2.74 -17.05 0.20
N PHE A 129 -1.65 -16.71 -0.47
CA PHE A 129 -0.54 -17.63 -0.69
C PHE A 129 0.42 -17.68 0.51
N SER A 130 0.71 -16.55 1.13
CA SER A 130 1.72 -16.46 2.19
C SER A 130 1.26 -17.02 3.52
N ILE A 131 -0.04 -16.91 3.86
CA ILE A 131 -0.57 -17.44 5.14
C ILE A 131 -0.42 -18.96 5.25
N PRO A 132 -0.89 -19.80 4.30
CA PRO A 132 -0.71 -21.24 4.38
C PRO A 132 0.76 -21.65 4.44
N PHE A 133 1.60 -21.00 3.64
CA PHE A 133 3.03 -21.25 3.66
C PHE A 133 3.64 -20.95 5.03
N LEU A 134 3.34 -19.80 5.63
CA LEU A 134 3.83 -19.42 6.95
C LEU A 134 3.38 -20.39 8.02
N VAL A 135 2.13 -20.84 7.99
CA VAL A 135 1.61 -21.81 8.98
C VAL A 135 2.38 -23.13 8.91
N ILE A 136 2.62 -23.66 7.71
CA ILE A 136 3.36 -24.91 7.50
C ILE A 136 4.82 -24.73 7.93
N TRP A 137 5.46 -23.65 7.51
CA TRP A 137 6.86 -23.37 7.82
C TRP A 137 7.09 -23.14 9.33
N LEU A 138 6.22 -22.35 9.98
CA LEU A 138 6.26 -22.13 11.43
C LEU A 138 5.97 -23.41 12.22
N GLY A 139 5.06 -24.26 11.73
CA GLY A 139 4.79 -25.57 12.33
C GLY A 139 6.02 -26.48 12.29
N GLY A 140 6.71 -26.54 11.15
CA GLY A 140 7.96 -27.28 11.00
C GLY A 140 9.07 -26.76 11.90
N MET A 141 9.23 -25.43 11.96
CA MET A 141 10.19 -24.78 12.85
C MET A 141 9.86 -25.03 14.33
N GLY A 142 8.58 -24.94 14.70
CA GLY A 142 8.13 -25.22 16.07
C GLY A 142 8.44 -26.66 16.50
N TYR A 143 8.31 -27.61 15.57
CA TYR A 143 8.68 -29.00 15.83
C TYR A 143 10.19 -29.19 16.07
N GLU A 144 11.04 -28.52 15.26
CA GLU A 144 12.49 -28.55 15.46
C GLU A 144 12.90 -27.90 16.79
N ILE A 145 12.30 -26.76 17.16
CA ILE A 145 12.54 -26.10 18.45
C ILE A 145 12.10 -26.96 19.61
N TRP A 146 10.96 -27.67 19.48
CA TRP A 146 10.47 -28.59 20.51
C TRP A 146 11.44 -29.76 20.77
N LYS A 147 12.07 -30.26 19.71
CA LYS A 147 13.08 -31.36 19.81
C LYS A 147 14.33 -30.95 20.59
N THR A 148 14.74 -29.70 20.53
CA THR A 148 15.91 -29.23 21.26
C THR A 148 15.71 -29.17 22.75
N GLY A 149 14.46 -29.09 23.23
CA GLY A 149 14.14 -29.04 24.66
C GLY A 149 14.60 -27.78 25.40
N GLU A 150 15.15 -26.80 24.68
CA GLU A 150 15.62 -25.54 25.27
C GLU A 150 14.46 -24.52 25.43
N ILE A 151 14.05 -24.33 26.67
CA ILE A 151 12.95 -23.39 27.03
C ILE A 151 13.22 -21.98 26.53
N ALA A 152 14.47 -21.53 26.55
CA ALA A 152 14.86 -20.20 26.08
C ALA A 152 14.53 -19.99 24.60
N LEU A 153 14.77 -21.00 23.74
CA LEU A 153 14.44 -20.96 22.32
C LEU A 153 12.93 -20.93 22.07
N VAL A 154 12.18 -21.72 22.84
CA VAL A 154 10.70 -21.73 22.76
C VAL A 154 10.14 -20.36 23.14
N CYS A 155 10.57 -19.77 24.25
CA CYS A 155 10.15 -18.45 24.67
C CYS A 155 10.51 -17.35 23.63
N GLY A 156 11.72 -17.41 23.09
CA GLY A 156 12.17 -16.48 22.05
C GLY A 156 11.35 -16.59 20.77
N ALA A 157 11.01 -17.82 20.34
CA ALA A 157 10.18 -18.05 19.17
C ALA A 157 8.73 -17.53 19.36
N VAL A 158 8.12 -17.77 20.52
CA VAL A 158 6.77 -17.27 20.85
C VAL A 158 6.74 -15.73 20.88
N VAL A 159 7.69 -15.10 21.55
CA VAL A 159 7.77 -13.63 21.60
C VAL A 159 8.00 -13.07 20.21
N GLY A 160 8.93 -13.64 19.44
CA GLY A 160 9.20 -13.21 18.05
C GLY A 160 7.97 -13.34 17.15
N LEU A 161 7.19 -14.43 17.31
CA LEU A 161 5.97 -14.67 16.57
C LEU A 161 4.89 -13.62 16.90
N ILE A 162 4.69 -13.30 18.17
CA ILE A 162 3.71 -12.28 18.61
C ILE A 162 4.10 -10.91 18.05
N ILE A 163 5.36 -10.51 18.17
CA ILE A 163 5.86 -9.24 17.65
C ILE A 163 5.74 -9.20 16.13
N GLY A 164 6.14 -10.27 15.44
CA GLY A 164 6.07 -10.38 13.98
C GLY A 164 4.64 -10.29 13.45
N LEU A 165 3.69 -10.97 14.08
CA LEU A 165 2.27 -10.90 13.74
C LEU A 165 1.70 -9.50 13.98
N ALA A 166 1.97 -8.88 15.12
CA ALA A 166 1.50 -7.55 15.43
C ALA A 166 2.01 -6.51 14.40
N PHE A 167 3.28 -6.59 14.04
CA PHE A 167 3.89 -5.72 13.04
C PHE A 167 3.34 -5.98 11.63
N GLY A 168 3.21 -7.25 11.24
CA GLY A 168 2.69 -7.68 9.95
C GLY A 168 1.24 -7.24 9.74
N ILE A 169 0.36 -7.50 10.71
CA ILE A 169 -1.05 -7.11 10.66
C ILE A 169 -1.18 -5.58 10.65
N SER A 170 -0.46 -4.86 11.52
CA SER A 170 -0.48 -3.40 11.55
C SER A 170 -0.07 -2.78 10.22
N ASN A 171 0.97 -3.35 9.58
CA ASN A 171 1.46 -2.87 8.28
C ASN A 171 0.44 -3.13 7.17
N LEU A 172 -0.17 -4.32 7.15
CA LEU A 172 -1.21 -4.71 6.19
C LEU A 172 -2.44 -3.81 6.30
N VAL A 173 -2.97 -3.63 7.52
CA VAL A 173 -4.15 -2.79 7.76
C VAL A 173 -3.90 -1.35 7.33
N LYS A 174 -2.74 -0.79 7.68
CA LYS A 174 -2.37 0.58 7.27
C LYS A 174 -2.25 0.70 5.75
N SER A 175 -1.70 -0.31 5.07
CA SER A 175 -1.56 -0.33 3.61
C SER A 175 -2.91 -0.36 2.90
N ILE A 176 -3.80 -1.28 3.33
CA ILE A 176 -5.16 -1.41 2.79
C ILE A 176 -5.98 -0.14 3.07
N ARG A 177 -5.88 0.42 4.27
CA ARG A 177 -6.59 1.65 4.64
C ARG A 177 -6.17 2.82 3.76
N THR A 178 -4.86 3.03 3.55
CA THR A 178 -4.35 4.09 2.69
C THR A 178 -4.81 3.91 1.23
N ALA A 179 -4.79 2.68 0.71
CA ALA A 179 -5.31 2.38 -0.63
C ALA A 179 -6.81 2.69 -0.75
N ASN A 180 -7.61 2.30 0.25
CA ASN A 180 -9.05 2.59 0.28
C ASN A 180 -9.34 4.10 0.36
N GLU A 181 -8.57 4.86 1.14
CA GLU A 181 -8.71 6.31 1.22
C GLU A 181 -8.49 6.98 -0.14
N ILE A 182 -7.49 6.53 -0.91
CA ILE A 182 -7.23 7.04 -2.26
C ILE A 182 -8.38 6.68 -3.21
N ILE A 183 -8.85 5.43 -3.18
CA ILE A 183 -9.94 4.95 -4.02
C ILE A 183 -11.25 5.72 -3.74
N ASN A 184 -11.58 5.93 -2.47
CA ASN A 184 -12.80 6.64 -2.07
C ASN A 184 -12.73 8.11 -2.50
N ALA A 185 -11.61 8.78 -2.26
CA ALA A 185 -11.40 10.16 -2.69
C ALA A 185 -11.57 10.33 -4.21
N THR A 186 -11.12 9.35 -4.99
CA THR A 186 -11.32 9.36 -6.46
C THR A 186 -12.78 9.13 -6.85
N ARG A 187 -13.51 8.30 -6.10
CA ARG A 187 -14.93 8.01 -6.39
C ARG A 187 -15.82 9.21 -6.08
N ASP A 188 -15.48 9.98 -5.04
CA ASP A 188 -16.25 11.17 -4.66
C ASP A 188 -16.14 12.25 -5.75
N LEU A 189 -14.93 12.48 -6.31
CA LEU A 189 -14.76 13.39 -7.44
C LEU A 189 -15.57 13.00 -8.69
N LYS A 190 -15.70 11.69 -8.97
CA LYS A 190 -16.47 11.21 -10.12
C LYS A 190 -17.98 11.34 -9.93
N ARG A 191 -18.47 11.53 -8.71
CA ARG A 191 -19.90 11.75 -8.42
C ARG A 191 -20.31 13.21 -8.57
N GLU A 192 -19.32 14.11 -8.50
CA GLU A 192 -19.55 15.55 -8.67
C GLU A 192 -19.44 16.01 -10.15
N GLU A 193 -19.07 15.11 -11.06
CA GLU A 193 -19.13 15.27 -12.52
C GLU A 193 -20.46 14.83 -13.10
#